data_fb1d91a66e03e1b81fc9799584af6787
#
_entry.id   fb1d91a66e03e1b81fc9799584af6787
#
_cell.length_a   1.000
_cell.length_b   1.000
_cell.length_c   1.000
_cell.angle_alpha   90.00
_cell.angle_beta   90.00
_cell.angle_gamma   90.00
#
_symmetry.space_group_name_H-M   'P 1'
#
loop_
_entity.id
_entity.type
_entity.pdbx_description
1 polymer ?
#
loop_
_entity_poly.entity_id
_entity_poly.type
_entity_poly.pdbx_seq_one_letter_code
_entity_poly.pdbx_strand_id
1 'polypeptide(L)'
;YKYSFGGRIMRKLRMLIALVLLPTMMFAQSTTAKLAGVVADADGNPLVGANVVVEGSNLGAATDELGRYYILDVPVGTYDLRAEYIGYTTVIESGVKTSVGFTTSVDFNLDVAAVAGQAVTVTRERPLINPNATNTTRVVDKELIDAFAVRGVSNIVNLQTGVVNGYFRGSRSGDSRYYVDGVPVKD
;
A
#
# COMPACT_ATOMS: atom_id res chain seq x y z
N TYR A 1 -49.49 24.02 -40.95
CA TYR A 1 -48.10 23.50 -40.95
C TYR A 1 -47.52 23.69 -39.58
N LYS A 2 -47.49 22.60 -38.78
CA LYS A 2 -46.94 22.64 -37.43
C LYS A 2 -45.46 22.23 -37.53
N TYR A 3 -44.56 23.15 -37.29
CA TYR A 3 -43.11 22.90 -37.34
C TYR A 3 -42.65 21.97 -36.18
N SER A 4 -42.43 20.70 -36.51
CA SER A 4 -41.83 19.71 -35.62
C SER A 4 -40.28 19.81 -35.61
N PHE A 5 -39.72 21.04 -35.51
CA PHE A 5 -38.28 21.26 -35.55
C PHE A 5 -37.60 21.15 -34.16
N GLY A 6 -38.35 21.31 -33.09
CA GLY A 6 -37.79 21.31 -31.72
C GLY A 6 -37.35 19.94 -31.18
N GLY A 7 -38.02 18.86 -31.62
CA GLY A 7 -37.77 17.52 -31.04
C GLY A 7 -36.43 16.90 -31.46
N ARG A 8 -35.98 17.19 -32.67
CA ARG A 8 -34.70 16.65 -33.17
C ARG A 8 -33.48 17.41 -32.58
N ILE A 9 -33.60 18.69 -32.36
CA ILE A 9 -32.55 19.52 -31.76
C ILE A 9 -32.39 19.15 -30.28
N MET A 10 -33.49 19.03 -29.52
CA MET A 10 -33.47 18.60 -28.12
C MET A 10 -32.91 17.19 -27.94
N ARG A 11 -33.18 16.28 -28.86
CA ARG A 11 -32.65 14.90 -28.82
C ARG A 11 -31.14 14.86 -29.08
N LYS A 12 -30.66 15.64 -30.04
CA LYS A 12 -29.23 15.80 -30.31
C LYS A 12 -28.50 16.51 -29.15
N LEU A 13 -29.12 17.53 -28.54
CA LEU A 13 -28.57 18.22 -27.39
C LEU A 13 -28.49 17.32 -26.16
N ARG A 14 -29.51 16.47 -25.90
CA ARG A 14 -29.48 15.46 -24.81
C ARG A 14 -28.43 14.39 -25.05
N MET A 15 -28.24 13.92 -26.32
CA MET A 15 -27.16 12.99 -26.66
C MET A 15 -25.78 13.63 -26.48
N LEU A 16 -25.60 14.89 -26.82
CA LEU A 16 -24.35 15.62 -26.68
C LEU A 16 -24.00 15.85 -25.20
N ILE A 17 -25.00 16.18 -24.37
CA ILE A 17 -24.84 16.30 -22.92
C ILE A 17 -24.50 14.93 -22.30
N ALA A 18 -25.16 13.84 -22.72
CA ALA A 18 -24.85 12.49 -22.25
C ALA A 18 -23.44 12.04 -22.66
N LEU A 19 -22.98 12.41 -23.85
CA LEU A 19 -21.64 12.08 -24.34
C LEU A 19 -20.53 12.84 -23.58
N VAL A 20 -20.82 14.06 -23.13
CA VAL A 20 -19.87 14.89 -22.34
C VAL A 20 -19.81 14.46 -20.87
N LEU A 21 -20.92 13.92 -20.33
CA LEU A 21 -20.99 13.44 -18.92
C LEU A 21 -20.39 12.04 -18.72
N LEU A 22 -20.27 11.20 -19.77
CA LEU A 22 -19.72 9.85 -19.66
C LEU A 22 -18.24 9.80 -19.23
N PRO A 23 -17.31 10.67 -19.67
CA PRO A 23 -15.91 10.56 -19.32
C PRO A 23 -15.58 11.01 -17.88
N THR A 24 -16.47 11.73 -17.19
CA THR A 24 -16.18 12.24 -15.84
C THR A 24 -16.27 11.18 -14.73
N MET A 25 -16.79 9.99 -15.01
CA MET A 25 -16.86 8.89 -14.01
C MET A 25 -15.62 7.98 -13.99
N MET A 26 -14.62 8.16 -14.87
CA MET A 26 -13.51 7.22 -15.00
C MET A 26 -12.27 7.52 -14.12
N PHE A 27 -12.26 8.58 -13.31
CA PHE A 27 -11.05 9.01 -12.58
C PHE A 27 -11.05 8.74 -11.07
N ALA A 28 -11.95 7.92 -10.55
CA ALA A 28 -11.98 7.57 -9.13
C ALA A 28 -11.23 6.25 -8.85
N GLN A 29 -9.98 6.13 -9.29
CA GLN A 29 -9.10 5.07 -8.79
C GLN A 29 -8.35 5.61 -7.58
N SER A 30 -8.79 5.21 -6.38
CA SER A 30 -8.07 5.50 -5.15
C SER A 30 -6.75 4.76 -5.17
N THR A 31 -5.64 5.50 -5.28
CA THR A 31 -4.28 4.97 -5.18
C THR A 31 -3.88 4.90 -3.71
N THR A 32 -4.59 4.06 -2.94
CA THR A 32 -4.37 3.92 -1.50
C THR A 32 -3.78 2.54 -1.17
N ALA A 33 -3.12 2.49 -0.03
CA ALA A 33 -2.57 1.30 0.59
C ALA A 33 -3.31 1.02 1.90
N LYS A 34 -3.00 -0.12 2.50
CA LYS A 34 -3.46 -0.53 3.82
C LYS A 34 -2.26 -0.78 4.72
N LEU A 35 -2.33 -0.29 5.96
CA LEU A 35 -1.44 -0.67 7.03
C LEU A 35 -2.17 -1.62 7.98
N ALA A 36 -1.50 -2.66 8.44
CA ALA A 36 -2.04 -3.62 9.39
C ALA A 36 -0.91 -4.14 10.28
N GLY A 37 -1.26 -4.72 11.42
CA GLY A 37 -0.28 -5.35 12.30
C GLY A 37 -0.89 -5.70 13.63
N VAL A 38 -0.02 -6.10 14.55
CA VAL A 38 -0.37 -6.46 15.92
C VAL A 38 0.41 -5.58 16.88
N VAL A 39 -0.24 -5.15 17.96
CA VAL A 39 0.41 -4.50 19.10
C VAL A 39 0.37 -5.44 20.30
N ALA A 40 1.54 -5.79 20.81
CA ALA A 40 1.69 -6.68 21.94
C ALA A 40 2.63 -6.06 23.01
N ASP A 41 2.62 -6.63 24.20
CA ASP A 41 3.63 -6.33 25.21
C ASP A 41 4.91 -7.17 25.02
N ALA A 42 5.91 -6.95 25.87
CA ALA A 42 7.17 -7.70 25.85
C ALA A 42 7.00 -9.21 26.07
N ASP A 43 5.92 -9.64 26.72
CA ASP A 43 5.59 -11.05 26.97
C ASP A 43 4.79 -11.67 25.82
N GLY A 44 4.42 -10.87 24.80
CA GLY A 44 3.63 -11.29 23.64
C GLY A 44 2.12 -11.27 23.85
N ASN A 45 1.62 -10.69 24.97
CA ASN A 45 0.19 -10.53 25.17
C ASN A 45 -0.36 -9.38 24.31
N PRO A 46 -1.51 -9.55 23.66
CA PRO A 46 -2.09 -8.51 22.82
C PRO A 46 -2.56 -7.31 23.67
N LEU A 47 -2.23 -6.11 23.23
CA LEU A 47 -2.68 -4.87 23.84
C LEU A 47 -3.96 -4.39 23.18
N VAL A 48 -5.09 -4.54 23.89
CA VAL A 48 -6.43 -4.18 23.39
C VAL A 48 -6.68 -2.69 23.60
N GLY A 49 -7.09 -1.99 22.53
CA GLY A 49 -7.34 -0.55 22.57
C GLY A 49 -6.06 0.30 22.52
N ALA A 50 -4.93 -0.28 22.16
CA ALA A 50 -3.73 0.48 21.84
C ALA A 50 -3.98 1.33 20.57
N ASN A 51 -3.49 2.56 20.58
CA ASN A 51 -3.70 3.50 19.48
C ASN A 51 -2.48 3.52 18.56
N VAL A 52 -2.71 3.27 17.26
CA VAL A 52 -1.67 3.35 16.22
C VAL A 52 -2.02 4.50 15.28
N VAL A 53 -1.11 5.45 15.13
CA VAL A 53 -1.32 6.69 14.35
C VAL A 53 -0.24 6.81 13.30
N VAL A 54 -0.63 7.26 12.10
CA VAL A 54 0.30 7.66 11.04
C VAL A 54 0.70 9.11 11.29
N GLU A 55 1.97 9.35 11.63
CA GLU A 55 2.43 10.71 11.93
C GLU A 55 2.31 11.64 10.74
N GLY A 56 1.94 12.89 11.01
CA GLY A 56 1.70 13.89 9.97
C GLY A 56 0.36 13.72 9.22
N SER A 57 -0.49 12.79 9.65
CA SER A 57 -1.83 12.60 9.10
C SER A 57 -2.90 12.47 10.19
N ASN A 58 -4.17 12.44 9.79
CA ASN A 58 -5.30 12.15 10.70
C ASN A 58 -5.69 10.66 10.66
N LEU A 59 -4.82 9.80 10.11
CA LEU A 59 -5.09 8.38 9.96
C LEU A 59 -4.57 7.62 11.17
N GLY A 60 -5.38 6.73 11.70
CA GLY A 60 -5.01 5.87 12.81
C GLY A 60 -6.10 4.84 13.08
N ALA A 61 -5.78 3.88 13.95
CA ALA A 61 -6.71 2.87 14.40
C ALA A 61 -6.37 2.41 15.82
N ALA A 62 -7.39 2.00 16.57
CA ALA A 62 -7.22 1.28 17.83
C ALA A 62 -7.16 -0.23 17.54
N THR A 63 -6.45 -0.96 18.39
CA THR A 63 -6.34 -2.42 18.33
C THR A 63 -7.60 -3.12 18.81
N ASP A 64 -7.91 -4.25 18.18
CA ASP A 64 -9.00 -5.16 18.55
C ASP A 64 -8.62 -6.07 19.76
N GLU A 65 -9.52 -7.01 20.12
CA GLU A 65 -9.33 -7.96 21.21
C GLU A 65 -8.11 -8.89 21.03
N LEU A 66 -7.60 -9.01 19.82
CA LEU A 66 -6.40 -9.79 19.50
C LEU A 66 -5.17 -8.90 19.27
N GLY A 67 -5.25 -7.62 19.67
CA GLY A 67 -4.18 -6.65 19.48
C GLY A 67 -3.97 -6.23 18.01
N ARG A 68 -4.85 -6.57 17.07
CA ARG A 68 -4.71 -6.26 15.65
C ARG A 68 -5.27 -4.89 15.34
N TYR A 69 -4.60 -4.17 14.46
CA TYR A 69 -5.06 -2.89 13.93
C TYR A 69 -5.08 -2.89 12.40
N TYR A 70 -5.94 -2.04 11.84
CA TYR A 70 -6.06 -1.86 10.40
C TYR A 70 -6.29 -0.39 10.10
N ILE A 71 -5.37 0.24 9.36
CA ILE A 71 -5.50 1.61 8.87
C ILE A 71 -5.72 1.52 7.36
N LEU A 72 -6.89 1.96 6.91
CA LEU A 72 -7.30 1.93 5.51
C LEU A 72 -7.04 3.28 4.85
N ASP A 73 -7.09 3.28 3.52
CA ASP A 73 -7.00 4.48 2.69
C ASP A 73 -5.75 5.34 2.92
N VAL A 74 -4.64 4.69 3.27
CA VAL A 74 -3.36 5.37 3.44
C VAL A 74 -2.80 5.74 2.07
N PRO A 75 -2.53 7.01 1.76
CA PRO A 75 -1.89 7.39 0.51
C PRO A 75 -0.53 6.70 0.35
N VAL A 76 -0.08 6.55 -0.88
CA VAL A 76 1.25 5.99 -1.14
C VAL A 76 2.32 6.96 -0.68
N GLY A 77 3.30 6.45 0.08
CA GLY A 77 4.35 7.30 0.64
C GLY A 77 5.24 6.55 1.62
N THR A 78 6.04 7.32 2.32
CA THR A 78 6.84 6.85 3.47
C THR A 78 6.36 7.59 4.70
N TYR A 79 6.03 6.86 5.74
CA TYR A 79 5.41 7.37 6.96
C TYR A 79 6.13 6.87 8.20
N ASP A 80 6.01 7.61 9.27
CA ASP A 80 6.35 7.17 10.61
C ASP A 80 5.05 6.75 11.32
N LEU A 81 5.05 5.58 11.92
CA LEU A 81 3.93 5.04 12.67
C LEU A 81 4.23 5.11 14.15
N ARG A 82 3.31 5.64 14.94
CA ARG A 82 3.40 5.74 16.38
C ARG A 82 2.36 4.86 17.04
N ALA A 83 2.81 3.94 17.89
CA ALA A 83 1.97 3.11 18.73
C ALA A 83 2.05 3.60 20.19
N GLU A 84 0.90 3.80 20.81
CA GLU A 84 0.79 4.25 22.20
C GLU A 84 -0.29 3.49 22.95
N TYR A 85 0.00 3.19 24.21
CA TYR A 85 -0.94 2.58 25.13
C TYR A 85 -0.70 3.06 26.55
N ILE A 86 -1.77 3.19 27.34
CA ILE A 86 -1.68 3.72 28.71
C ILE A 86 -0.83 2.79 29.59
N GLY A 87 0.22 3.34 30.20
CA GLY A 87 1.15 2.60 31.07
C GLY A 87 2.30 1.95 30.30
N TYR A 88 2.39 2.15 28.99
CA TYR A 88 3.46 1.62 28.15
C TYR A 88 4.29 2.74 27.52
N THR A 89 5.51 2.41 27.12
CA THR A 89 6.39 3.31 26.39
C THR A 89 5.90 3.45 24.95
N THR A 90 5.76 4.68 24.48
CA THR A 90 5.39 4.95 23.07
C THR A 90 6.50 4.48 22.14
N VAL A 91 6.15 3.72 21.11
CA VAL A 91 7.08 3.24 20.08
C VAL A 91 6.77 3.92 18.76
N ILE A 92 7.81 4.43 18.09
CA ILE A 92 7.71 5.02 16.77
C ILE A 92 8.52 4.16 15.80
N GLU A 93 7.85 3.65 14.77
CA GLU A 93 8.46 2.91 13.66
C GLU A 93 8.60 3.86 12.47
N SER A 94 9.84 4.22 12.13
CA SER A 94 10.12 5.21 11.07
C SER A 94 10.37 4.56 9.71
N GLY A 95 10.04 5.31 8.63
CA GLY A 95 10.37 4.92 7.27
C GLY A 95 9.48 3.79 6.70
N VAL A 96 8.25 3.64 7.20
CA VAL A 96 7.29 2.66 6.69
C VAL A 96 6.79 3.09 5.31
N LYS A 97 7.15 2.32 4.29
CA LYS A 97 6.72 2.58 2.90
C LYS A 97 5.39 1.89 2.62
N THR A 98 4.48 2.61 1.99
CA THR A 98 3.19 2.09 1.51
C THR A 98 3.18 2.01 -0.01
N SER A 99 2.57 0.97 -0.57
CA SER A 99 2.46 0.74 -2.02
C SER A 99 1.01 0.50 -2.42
N VAL A 100 0.62 0.97 -3.61
CA VAL A 100 -0.76 0.85 -4.12
C VAL A 100 -1.27 -0.58 -4.09
N GLY A 101 -2.43 -0.78 -3.48
CA GLY A 101 -3.11 -2.09 -3.46
C GLY A 101 -2.46 -3.13 -2.56
N PHE A 102 -1.38 -2.79 -1.85
CA PHE A 102 -0.71 -3.69 -0.92
C PHE A 102 -1.04 -3.35 0.54
N THR A 103 -1.00 -4.40 1.37
CA THR A 103 -1.02 -4.26 2.83
C THR A 103 0.41 -4.30 3.33
N THR A 104 0.86 -3.23 3.98
CA THR A 104 2.14 -3.22 4.70
C THR A 104 1.88 -3.63 6.15
N SER A 105 2.57 -4.69 6.61
CA SER A 105 2.45 -5.16 7.99
C SER A 105 3.54 -4.55 8.85
N VAL A 106 3.14 -3.98 10.00
CA VAL A 106 4.03 -3.42 11.01
C VAL A 106 3.54 -3.85 12.37
N ASP A 107 4.34 -4.63 13.08
CA ASP A 107 4.02 -5.12 14.41
C ASP A 107 4.79 -4.31 15.47
N PHE A 108 4.13 -4.00 16.56
CA PHE A 108 4.68 -3.23 17.67
C PHE A 108 4.77 -4.08 18.94
N ASN A 109 5.93 -4.01 19.60
CA ASN A 109 6.11 -4.53 20.95
C ASN A 109 6.36 -3.33 21.87
N LEU A 110 5.46 -3.14 22.84
CA LEU A 110 5.52 -2.04 23.79
C LEU A 110 5.99 -2.55 25.15
N ASP A 111 6.99 -1.88 25.71
CA ASP A 111 7.46 -2.15 27.08
C ASP A 111 6.66 -1.33 28.09
N VAL A 112 6.49 -1.85 29.29
CA VAL A 112 5.87 -1.11 30.39
C VAL A 112 6.71 0.13 30.70
N ALA A 113 6.07 1.30 30.70
CA ALA A 113 6.76 2.55 30.95
C ALA A 113 7.25 2.64 32.40
N ALA A 114 8.56 2.66 32.60
CA ALA A 114 9.15 2.95 33.92
C ALA A 114 8.89 4.41 34.33
N VAL A 115 8.75 5.31 33.38
CA VAL A 115 8.37 6.73 33.53
C VAL A 115 7.47 7.11 32.39
N ALA A 116 6.27 7.60 32.68
CA ALA A 116 5.31 8.01 31.65
C ALA A 116 5.89 9.15 30.80
N GLY A 117 5.86 8.99 29.47
CA GLY A 117 6.15 10.07 28.53
C GLY A 117 7.45 9.97 27.71
N GLN A 118 8.21 8.90 27.81
CA GLN A 118 9.36 8.69 26.92
C GLN A 118 8.92 7.90 25.67
N ALA A 119 9.13 8.48 24.48
CA ALA A 119 8.96 7.78 23.22
C ALA A 119 10.31 7.17 22.80
N VAL A 120 10.29 5.89 22.44
CA VAL A 120 11.44 5.19 21.85
C VAL A 120 11.23 5.10 20.34
N THR A 121 12.12 5.74 19.57
CA THR A 121 12.12 5.61 18.12
C THR A 121 12.92 4.38 17.73
N VAL A 122 12.25 3.40 17.12
CA VAL A 122 12.88 2.22 16.57
C VAL A 122 13.03 2.42 15.06
N THR A 123 14.25 2.63 14.60
CA THR A 123 14.55 2.64 13.16
C THR A 123 14.89 1.21 12.76
N ARG A 124 13.96 0.50 12.15
CA ARG A 124 14.23 -0.83 11.61
C ARG A 124 14.93 -0.73 10.26
N GLU A 125 16.11 -1.36 10.16
CA GLU A 125 16.57 -1.82 8.86
C GLU A 125 15.61 -2.92 8.39
N ARG A 126 15.02 -2.75 7.20
CA ARG A 126 14.08 -3.73 6.63
C ARG A 126 14.69 -5.12 6.60
N PRO A 127 14.06 -6.16 7.14
CA PRO A 127 14.41 -7.51 6.80
C PRO A 127 14.15 -7.70 5.30
N LEU A 128 15.17 -8.15 4.56
CA LEU A 128 15.11 -8.46 3.12
C LEU A 128 14.11 -9.57 2.78
N ILE A 129 13.52 -10.21 3.78
CA ILE A 129 12.59 -11.34 3.64
C ILE A 129 11.33 -10.98 4.42
N ASN A 130 10.19 -10.95 3.73
CA ASN A 130 8.88 -10.85 4.38
C ASN A 130 8.39 -12.28 4.71
N PRO A 131 8.45 -12.73 5.98
CA PRO A 131 8.08 -14.10 6.36
C PRO A 131 6.58 -14.39 6.19
N ASN A 132 5.74 -13.37 6.06
CA ASN A 132 4.28 -13.49 5.93
C ASN A 132 3.78 -13.44 4.48
N ALA A 133 4.69 -13.40 3.50
CA ALA A 133 4.30 -13.46 2.10
C ALA A 133 3.87 -14.90 1.74
N THR A 134 2.57 -15.15 1.76
CA THR A 134 1.97 -16.44 1.37
C THR A 134 1.97 -16.68 -0.13
N ASN A 135 2.28 -15.66 -0.92
CA ASN A 135 2.43 -15.72 -2.36
C ASN A 135 3.85 -15.32 -2.77
N THR A 136 4.27 -15.75 -3.95
CA THR A 136 5.61 -15.45 -4.51
C THR A 136 5.62 -14.02 -5.10
N THR A 137 5.17 -13.02 -4.34
CA THR A 137 5.25 -11.62 -4.75
C THR A 137 6.62 -11.08 -4.37
N ARG A 138 7.35 -10.54 -5.33
CA ARG A 138 8.61 -9.84 -5.11
C ARG A 138 8.45 -8.38 -5.47
N VAL A 139 8.77 -7.52 -4.54
CA VAL A 139 8.81 -6.06 -4.74
C VAL A 139 10.25 -5.68 -4.98
N VAL A 140 10.52 -5.01 -6.08
CA VAL A 140 11.84 -4.44 -6.39
C VAL A 140 11.75 -2.95 -6.17
N ASP A 141 12.44 -2.46 -5.17
CA ASP A 141 12.48 -1.04 -4.82
C ASP A 141 13.39 -0.26 -5.79
N LYS A 142 13.13 1.01 -5.95
CA LYS A 142 13.89 1.91 -6.82
C LYS A 142 15.38 1.92 -6.47
N GLU A 143 15.71 1.87 -5.17
CA GLU A 143 17.09 1.83 -4.67
C GLU A 143 17.84 0.60 -5.19
N LEU A 144 17.16 -0.53 -5.32
CA LEU A 144 17.73 -1.77 -5.86
C LEU A 144 17.95 -1.65 -7.37
N ILE A 145 17.04 -1.00 -8.08
CA ILE A 145 17.15 -0.73 -9.52
C ILE A 145 18.34 0.18 -9.81
N ASP A 146 18.50 1.24 -9.01
CA ASP A 146 19.57 2.21 -9.16
C ASP A 146 20.96 1.59 -8.83
N ALA A 147 21.01 0.67 -7.84
CA ALA A 147 22.23 -0.04 -7.44
C ALA A 147 22.78 -0.99 -8.53
N PHE A 148 21.93 -1.59 -9.32
CA PHE A 148 22.36 -2.53 -10.36
C PHE A 148 22.71 -1.89 -11.70
N ALA A 149 22.55 -0.57 -11.89
CA ALA A 149 22.81 0.16 -13.13
C ALA A 149 22.17 -0.49 -14.37
N VAL A 150 21.07 -1.22 -14.19
CA VAL A 150 20.40 -2.01 -15.25
C VAL A 150 19.29 -1.19 -15.86
N ARG A 151 19.31 -1.04 -17.17
CA ARG A 151 18.26 -0.32 -17.91
C ARG A 151 17.25 -1.31 -18.50
N GLY A 152 15.96 -1.02 -18.27
CA GLY A 152 14.84 -1.78 -18.83
C GLY A 152 14.25 -2.82 -17.91
N VAL A 153 12.92 -2.93 -17.93
CA VAL A 153 12.13 -3.81 -17.05
C VAL A 153 12.51 -5.28 -17.23
N SER A 154 12.73 -5.73 -18.46
CA SER A 154 13.10 -7.11 -18.78
C SER A 154 14.41 -7.54 -18.12
N ASN A 155 15.40 -6.64 -18.05
CA ASN A 155 16.67 -6.93 -17.40
C ASN A 155 16.54 -7.04 -15.88
N ILE A 156 15.72 -6.18 -15.27
CA ILE A 156 15.43 -6.23 -13.83
C ILE A 156 14.74 -7.54 -13.47
N VAL A 157 13.81 -7.97 -14.32
CA VAL A 157 13.08 -9.25 -14.14
C VAL A 157 14.03 -10.43 -14.23
N ASN A 158 14.98 -10.43 -15.16
CA ASN A 158 15.97 -11.50 -15.34
C ASN A 158 16.96 -11.62 -14.16
N LEU A 159 17.13 -10.58 -13.35
CA LEU A 159 17.93 -10.64 -12.11
C LEU A 159 17.23 -11.41 -10.98
N GLN A 160 15.93 -11.70 -11.11
CA GLN A 160 15.19 -12.39 -10.07
C GLN A 160 15.49 -13.89 -10.07
N THR A 161 15.65 -14.46 -8.88
CA THR A 161 15.88 -15.90 -8.71
C THR A 161 14.70 -16.71 -9.27
N GLY A 162 14.97 -17.63 -10.19
CA GLY A 162 13.95 -18.46 -10.84
C GLY A 162 13.39 -17.88 -12.14
N VAL A 163 14.01 -16.81 -12.65
CA VAL A 163 13.73 -16.25 -13.98
C VAL A 163 14.94 -16.54 -14.88
N VAL A 164 14.68 -17.11 -16.04
CA VAL A 164 15.68 -17.34 -17.07
C VAL A 164 15.12 -16.85 -18.40
N ASN A 165 15.77 -15.86 -19.03
CA ASN A 165 15.34 -15.25 -20.29
C ASN A 165 13.86 -14.78 -20.30
N GLY A 166 13.38 -14.21 -19.18
CA GLY A 166 11.99 -13.77 -19.03
C GLY A 166 10.98 -14.87 -18.69
N TYR A 167 11.42 -16.11 -18.53
CA TYR A 167 10.58 -17.25 -18.16
C TYR A 167 10.63 -17.50 -16.66
N PHE A 168 9.49 -17.51 -15.99
CA PHE A 168 9.36 -17.80 -14.56
C PHE A 168 9.18 -19.30 -14.35
N ARG A 169 10.16 -19.97 -13.74
CA ARG A 169 10.09 -21.40 -13.34
C ARG A 169 9.53 -22.33 -14.42
N GLY A 170 9.87 -22.10 -15.70
CA GLY A 170 9.40 -22.94 -16.80
C GLY A 170 8.01 -22.58 -17.34
N SER A 171 7.46 -21.42 -17.01
CA SER A 171 6.24 -20.89 -17.66
C SER A 171 6.47 -20.63 -19.16
N ARG A 172 5.39 -20.55 -19.93
CA ARG A 172 5.47 -20.23 -21.36
C ARG A 172 5.64 -18.72 -21.57
N SER A 173 6.25 -18.35 -22.68
CA SER A 173 6.32 -16.96 -23.16
C SER A 173 4.89 -16.41 -23.31
N GLY A 174 4.62 -15.27 -22.64
CA GLY A 174 3.31 -14.62 -22.66
C GLY A 174 2.42 -14.86 -21.44
N ASP A 175 2.81 -15.76 -20.52
CA ASP A 175 2.06 -15.98 -19.27
C ASP A 175 2.38 -14.92 -18.20
N SER A 176 3.42 -14.12 -18.40
CA SER A 176 3.83 -13.07 -17.47
C SER A 176 3.20 -11.74 -17.85
N ARG A 177 2.70 -11.01 -16.86
CA ARG A 177 2.21 -9.65 -17.02
C ARG A 177 3.01 -8.72 -16.10
N TYR A 178 3.47 -7.62 -16.65
CA TYR A 178 4.22 -6.61 -15.93
C TYR A 178 3.30 -5.43 -15.59
N TYR A 179 3.42 -4.94 -14.38
CA TYR A 179 2.71 -3.75 -13.92
C TYR A 179 3.74 -2.76 -13.39
N VAL A 180 3.70 -1.54 -13.88
CA VAL A 180 4.48 -0.41 -13.35
C VAL A 180 3.48 0.57 -12.75
N ASP A 181 3.59 0.83 -11.46
CA ASP A 181 2.67 1.68 -10.70
C ASP A 181 1.18 1.29 -10.88
N GLY A 182 0.91 -0.02 -10.97
CA GLY A 182 -0.43 -0.55 -11.16
C GLY A 182 -0.95 -0.52 -12.60
N VAL A 183 -0.17 0.00 -13.55
CA VAL A 183 -0.51 0.03 -14.98
C VAL A 183 0.13 -1.17 -15.69
N PRO A 184 -0.63 -2.01 -16.41
CA PRO A 184 -0.07 -3.12 -17.16
C PRO A 184 0.80 -2.57 -18.31
N VAL A 185 2.05 -3.00 -18.33
CA VAL A 185 3.00 -2.71 -19.41
C VAL A 185 2.99 -3.89 -20.36
N LYS A 186 2.70 -3.62 -21.63
CA LYS A 186 2.77 -4.61 -22.71
C LYS A 186 4.09 -4.42 -23.43
N ASP A 187 4.85 -5.50 -23.55
CA ASP A 187 6.05 -5.57 -24.39
C ASP A 187 5.67 -5.57 -25.86
#